data_1c6fee34f3b648cd2261ceea2ca1b793
#
_entry.id   1c6fee34f3b648cd2261ceea2ca1b793
#
_cell.length_a   1.000
_cell.length_b   1.000
_cell.length_c   1.000
_cell.angle_alpha   90.00
_cell.angle_beta   90.00
_cell.angle_gamma   90.00
#
_symmetry.space_group_name_H-M   'P 1'
#
loop_
_entity.id
_entity.type
_entity.pdbx_description
1 polymer ?
#
loop_
_entity_poly.entity_id
_entity_poly.type
_entity_poly.pdbx_seq_one_letter_code
_entity_poly.pdbx_strand_id
1 'polypeptide(L)'
;VIKLLFAVLLIVVIYDLVQRKHAILRNFPLIGHLRYLLERVGPELRQYIVTNNDEERPFSRDQRTWIYTSAKGLNNTFGFGTDNDLEGQANYVIVKQRTFPAPEPRQGAREFDSQHGLPCAKVMGGPRRRAKAFRPQSVVNISAMSFGSLSGPAIEALNRGAALASCLHNTGEGGISRHHQHGGSLIWQIGTGYFGCRDEHGRFDLAQVTDTVARHPVKALEIKISQGAKPGKGGLLPGAKVTEEIAANRGIPVGKACHSPPSHSAFRDADELLDFVEAMAEVTGLPVGIKSAVGESAFWADLARLMNDGDRGVDFITIDGGEGGTGAAPLVFSDHVALPFKLGFSRVYRTFAEAGLHEQVLFIGSGRLGLPVSALTACAMGCDMINVAREAMISIGCIQAQRCHTGHCPTGVATQNPWLMRGLDAQDKAPRFANYVAALRAELLALSRAAGSVHPALVDLDDIEILDGGLHGRGARQVFSYEAGWGRPALADREDITKIMEAAASQSPASPAVPPAH
;
A
#
# COMPACT_ATOMS: atom_id res chain seq x y z
N VAL A 1 -17.04 -39.66 -36.45
CA VAL A 1 -16.25 -39.02 -35.37
C VAL A 1 -14.76 -39.34 -35.49
N ILE A 2 -14.33 -40.63 -35.54
CA ILE A 2 -12.92 -41.03 -35.59
C ILE A 2 -12.21 -40.49 -36.85
N LYS A 3 -12.83 -40.60 -38.04
CA LYS A 3 -12.25 -40.06 -39.28
C LYS A 3 -12.06 -38.53 -39.24
N LEU A 4 -13.00 -37.80 -38.63
CA LEU A 4 -12.90 -36.36 -38.46
C LEU A 4 -11.76 -35.97 -37.49
N LEU A 5 -11.63 -36.68 -36.36
CA LEU A 5 -10.55 -36.48 -35.41
C LEU A 5 -9.18 -36.70 -36.06
N PHE A 6 -9.04 -37.80 -36.85
CA PHE A 6 -7.82 -38.12 -37.58
C PHE A 6 -7.47 -37.04 -38.62
N ALA A 7 -8.47 -36.53 -39.33
CA ALA A 7 -8.27 -35.43 -40.29
C ALA A 7 -7.80 -34.15 -39.61
N VAL A 8 -8.37 -33.77 -38.44
CA VAL A 8 -7.95 -32.60 -37.65
C VAL A 8 -6.50 -32.76 -37.17
N LEU A 9 -6.15 -33.93 -36.62
CA LEU A 9 -4.78 -34.20 -36.17
C LEU A 9 -3.77 -34.12 -37.31
N LEU A 10 -4.12 -34.65 -38.50
CA LEU A 10 -3.28 -34.58 -39.69
C LEU A 10 -3.05 -33.12 -40.14
N ILE A 11 -4.10 -32.28 -40.12
CA ILE A 11 -3.99 -30.86 -40.45
C ILE A 11 -3.03 -30.16 -39.47
N VAL A 12 -3.13 -30.43 -38.15
CA VAL A 12 -2.22 -29.89 -37.17
C VAL A 12 -0.78 -30.31 -37.41
N VAL A 13 -0.56 -31.59 -37.73
CA VAL A 13 0.81 -32.09 -38.05
C VAL A 13 1.38 -31.37 -39.27
N ILE A 14 0.59 -31.25 -40.35
CA ILE A 14 1.04 -30.54 -41.57
C ILE A 14 1.35 -29.08 -41.25
N TYR A 15 0.49 -28.41 -40.50
CA TYR A 15 0.74 -27.04 -40.03
C TYR A 15 2.04 -26.91 -39.25
N ASP A 16 2.26 -27.79 -38.26
CA ASP A 16 3.44 -27.81 -37.43
C ASP A 16 4.73 -27.98 -38.24
N LEU A 17 4.72 -28.87 -39.22
CA LEU A 17 5.86 -29.13 -40.11
C LEU A 17 6.19 -27.95 -41.03
N VAL A 18 5.16 -27.25 -41.54
CA VAL A 18 5.33 -26.17 -42.51
C VAL A 18 5.65 -24.81 -41.86
N GLN A 19 5.08 -24.54 -40.68
CA GLN A 19 5.33 -23.25 -39.99
C GLN A 19 6.82 -23.09 -39.62
N ARG A 20 7.30 -21.84 -39.56
CA ARG A 20 8.72 -21.50 -39.30
C ARG A 20 8.94 -20.77 -37.98
N LYS A 21 7.87 -20.43 -37.26
CA LYS A 21 7.93 -19.61 -36.04
C LYS A 21 8.36 -20.39 -34.81
N HIS A 22 8.02 -21.67 -34.71
CA HIS A 22 8.22 -22.50 -33.52
C HIS A 22 9.02 -23.78 -33.89
N ALA A 23 10.33 -23.76 -33.63
CA ALA A 23 11.22 -24.88 -33.94
C ALA A 23 10.77 -26.20 -33.29
N ILE A 24 10.28 -26.13 -32.02
CA ILE A 24 9.84 -27.30 -31.27
C ILE A 24 8.61 -27.96 -31.93
N LEU A 25 7.60 -27.19 -32.34
CA LEU A 25 6.44 -27.73 -33.02
C LEU A 25 6.84 -28.36 -34.34
N ARG A 26 7.77 -27.74 -35.08
CA ARG A 26 8.28 -28.28 -36.35
C ARG A 26 9.03 -29.59 -36.19
N ASN A 27 9.84 -29.71 -35.12
CA ASN A 27 10.63 -30.93 -34.86
C ASN A 27 9.81 -32.03 -34.19
N PHE A 28 8.78 -31.67 -33.43
CA PHE A 28 7.93 -32.58 -32.67
C PHE A 28 6.47 -32.22 -32.82
N PRO A 29 5.89 -32.46 -34.03
CA PRO A 29 4.48 -32.19 -34.31
C PRO A 29 3.56 -32.84 -33.27
N LEU A 30 2.48 -32.20 -32.92
CA LEU A 30 1.50 -32.56 -31.89
C LEU A 30 2.10 -32.55 -30.45
N ILE A 31 3.15 -33.32 -30.20
CA ILE A 31 3.75 -33.45 -28.87
C ILE A 31 4.33 -32.11 -28.38
N GLY A 32 4.87 -31.30 -29.31
CA GLY A 32 5.39 -29.97 -29.01
C GLY A 32 4.35 -29.02 -28.40
N HIS A 33 3.07 -29.19 -28.73
CA HIS A 33 2.00 -28.39 -28.11
C HIS A 33 1.87 -28.61 -26.61
N LEU A 34 2.18 -29.82 -26.11
CA LEU A 34 2.17 -30.11 -24.66
C LEU A 34 3.15 -29.21 -23.90
N ARG A 35 4.34 -28.97 -24.47
CA ARG A 35 5.29 -28.04 -23.87
C ARG A 35 4.71 -26.63 -23.71
N TYR A 36 4.09 -26.09 -24.74
CA TYR A 36 3.48 -24.76 -24.69
C TYR A 36 2.28 -24.72 -23.77
N LEU A 37 1.53 -25.81 -23.68
CA LEU A 37 0.45 -25.94 -22.70
C LEU A 37 1.02 -25.89 -21.26
N LEU A 38 2.08 -26.64 -20.97
CA LEU A 38 2.74 -26.63 -19.66
C LEU A 38 3.37 -25.27 -19.34
N GLU A 39 3.96 -24.59 -20.32
CA GLU A 39 4.45 -23.22 -20.14
C GLU A 39 3.31 -22.24 -19.82
N ARG A 40 2.15 -22.42 -20.43
CA ARG A 40 0.98 -21.56 -20.22
C ARG A 40 0.34 -21.75 -18.86
N VAL A 41 0.22 -22.98 -18.37
CA VAL A 41 -0.39 -23.33 -17.07
C VAL A 41 0.65 -23.46 -15.95
N GLY A 42 1.93 -23.48 -16.29
CA GLY A 42 3.05 -23.65 -15.36
C GLY A 42 3.10 -22.65 -14.21
N PRO A 43 2.87 -21.35 -14.47
CA PRO A 43 2.83 -20.34 -13.40
C PRO A 43 1.77 -20.65 -12.34
N GLU A 44 0.57 -21.06 -12.75
CA GLU A 44 -0.51 -21.43 -11.84
C GLU A 44 -0.20 -22.74 -11.08
N LEU A 45 0.34 -23.75 -11.76
CA LEU A 45 0.77 -24.99 -11.11
C LEU A 45 1.88 -24.74 -10.08
N ARG A 46 2.87 -23.92 -10.44
CA ARG A 46 3.93 -23.54 -9.52
C ARG A 46 3.39 -22.82 -8.29
N GLN A 47 2.53 -21.82 -8.49
CA GLN A 47 1.98 -20.99 -7.43
C GLN A 47 1.09 -21.78 -6.46
N TYR A 48 0.27 -22.71 -6.96
CA TYR A 48 -0.75 -23.36 -6.13
C TYR A 48 -0.40 -24.76 -5.66
N ILE A 49 0.56 -25.42 -6.31
CA ILE A 49 0.86 -26.84 -6.03
C ILE A 49 2.32 -27.05 -5.66
N VAL A 50 3.27 -26.49 -6.43
CA VAL A 50 4.70 -26.84 -6.34
C VAL A 50 5.44 -26.01 -5.30
N THR A 51 5.07 -24.72 -5.12
CA THR A 51 5.74 -23.84 -4.15
C THR A 51 5.37 -24.21 -2.73
N ASN A 52 6.34 -24.23 -1.81
CA ASN A 52 6.09 -24.43 -0.39
C ASN A 52 5.41 -23.20 0.24
N ASN A 53 5.10 -23.25 1.55
CA ASN A 53 4.32 -22.22 2.22
C ASN A 53 5.05 -20.89 2.35
N ASP A 54 6.40 -20.87 2.39
CA ASP A 54 7.20 -19.72 2.78
C ASP A 54 7.93 -19.05 1.62
N GLU A 55 8.26 -19.78 0.55
CA GLU A 55 9.14 -19.29 -0.52
C GLU A 55 8.45 -18.49 -1.61
N GLU A 56 7.14 -18.56 -1.72
CA GLU A 56 6.42 -17.84 -2.78
C GLU A 56 6.54 -16.32 -2.61
N ARG A 57 6.72 -15.61 -3.72
CA ARG A 57 6.85 -14.15 -3.76
C ARG A 57 5.83 -13.53 -4.71
N PRO A 58 5.37 -12.28 -4.44
CA PRO A 58 5.77 -11.37 -3.33
C PRO A 58 5.18 -11.72 -1.97
N PHE A 59 4.09 -12.49 -1.89
CA PHE A 59 3.49 -12.98 -0.65
C PHE A 59 3.51 -14.51 -0.63
N SER A 60 4.00 -15.07 0.46
CA SER A 60 3.97 -16.52 0.67
C SER A 60 2.52 -17.02 0.82
N ARG A 61 2.34 -18.35 0.76
CA ARG A 61 1.02 -18.96 0.96
C ARG A 61 0.48 -18.64 2.34
N ASP A 62 1.29 -18.70 3.38
CA ASP A 62 0.88 -18.42 4.75
C ASP A 62 0.50 -16.96 4.95
N GLN A 63 1.26 -16.03 4.39
CA GLN A 63 0.91 -14.61 4.40
C GLN A 63 -0.45 -14.35 3.71
N ARG A 64 -0.69 -14.97 2.56
CA ARG A 64 -2.00 -14.85 1.89
C ARG A 64 -3.12 -15.52 2.68
N THR A 65 -2.86 -16.68 3.27
CA THR A 65 -3.83 -17.40 4.09
C THR A 65 -4.25 -16.55 5.28
N TRP A 66 -3.29 -15.93 5.97
CA TRP A 66 -3.59 -15.01 7.07
C TRP A 66 -4.48 -13.83 6.60
N ILE A 67 -4.17 -13.22 5.46
CA ILE A 67 -5.00 -12.13 4.91
C ILE A 67 -6.40 -12.64 4.55
N TYR A 68 -6.53 -13.80 3.88
CA TYR A 68 -7.82 -14.34 3.46
C TYR A 68 -8.71 -14.73 4.65
N THR A 69 -8.15 -15.40 5.66
CA THR A 69 -8.89 -15.81 6.86
C THR A 69 -9.32 -14.61 7.67
N SER A 70 -8.43 -13.65 7.89
CA SER A 70 -8.73 -12.38 8.55
C SER A 70 -9.83 -11.60 7.82
N ALA A 71 -9.73 -11.47 6.50
CA ALA A 71 -10.74 -10.79 5.68
C ALA A 71 -12.11 -11.44 5.75
N LYS A 72 -12.18 -12.76 5.86
CA LYS A 72 -13.43 -13.51 5.99
C LYS A 72 -13.98 -13.56 7.42
N GLY A 73 -13.30 -12.98 8.40
CA GLY A 73 -13.66 -13.10 9.80
C GLY A 73 -13.54 -14.52 10.35
N LEU A 74 -12.70 -15.35 9.73
CA LEU A 74 -12.41 -16.71 10.16
C LEU A 74 -11.23 -16.73 11.13
N ASN A 75 -11.06 -17.86 11.84
CA ASN A 75 -9.90 -18.06 12.69
C ASN A 75 -8.61 -17.99 11.85
N ASN A 76 -7.73 -17.05 12.18
CA ASN A 76 -6.43 -16.83 11.54
C ASN A 76 -5.25 -17.30 12.39
N THR A 77 -5.50 -18.05 13.46
CA THR A 77 -4.45 -18.65 14.29
C THR A 77 -3.94 -19.96 13.66
N PHE A 78 -2.64 -20.18 13.76
CA PHE A 78 -2.00 -21.41 13.33
C PHE A 78 -1.70 -22.27 14.56
N GLY A 79 -2.13 -23.52 14.52
CA GLY A 79 -1.83 -24.49 15.58
C GLY A 79 -0.45 -25.12 15.40
N PHE A 80 -0.01 -25.88 16.41
CA PHE A 80 1.21 -26.69 16.45
C PHE A 80 2.52 -25.91 16.67
N GLY A 81 2.63 -24.65 16.30
CA GLY A 81 3.82 -23.82 16.44
C GLY A 81 4.34 -23.29 15.10
N THR A 82 5.54 -22.71 15.11
CA THR A 82 6.15 -22.18 13.88
C THR A 82 6.71 -23.31 13.01
N ASP A 83 6.56 -23.17 11.69
CA ASP A 83 7.22 -23.96 10.66
C ASP A 83 8.34 -23.18 9.93
N ASN A 84 8.62 -21.95 10.40
CA ASN A 84 9.73 -21.15 9.90
C ASN A 84 11.08 -21.60 10.50
N ASP A 85 12.13 -21.61 9.68
CA ASP A 85 13.50 -21.76 10.14
C ASP A 85 14.01 -20.47 10.78
N LEU A 86 13.75 -20.30 12.09
CA LEU A 86 14.10 -19.08 12.81
C LEU A 86 15.61 -18.86 12.93
N GLU A 87 16.39 -19.93 13.01
CA GLU A 87 17.83 -19.88 13.22
C GLU A 87 18.61 -19.65 11.91
N GLY A 88 18.19 -20.29 10.83
CA GLY A 88 18.88 -20.23 9.53
C GLY A 88 18.48 -19.07 8.63
N GLN A 89 17.41 -18.34 8.95
CA GLN A 89 16.87 -17.31 8.07
C GLN A 89 17.49 -15.94 8.33
N ALA A 90 18.29 -15.43 7.39
CA ALA A 90 18.84 -14.08 7.45
C ALA A 90 17.74 -12.99 7.35
N ASN A 91 17.94 -11.89 8.07
CA ASN A 91 17.02 -10.76 8.17
C ASN A 91 15.64 -11.09 8.80
N TYR A 92 15.58 -12.18 9.56
CA TYR A 92 14.38 -12.52 10.32
C TYR A 92 14.20 -11.53 11.47
N VAL A 93 12.98 -11.01 11.62
CA VAL A 93 12.68 -9.97 12.61
C VAL A 93 12.01 -10.58 13.82
N ILE A 94 12.59 -10.34 14.99
CA ILE A 94 12.05 -10.74 16.29
C ILE A 94 11.58 -9.49 17.05
N VAL A 95 10.35 -9.53 17.56
CA VAL A 95 9.84 -8.57 18.54
C VAL A 95 10.16 -9.13 19.92
N LYS A 96 11.02 -8.45 20.69
CA LYS A 96 11.44 -8.90 22.03
C LYS A 96 10.31 -8.63 23.04
N GLN A 97 9.79 -9.68 23.61
CA GLN A 97 8.75 -9.58 24.62
C GLN A 97 9.33 -9.07 25.96
N ARG A 98 8.54 -8.33 26.70
CA ARG A 98 8.83 -7.97 28.09
C ARG A 98 8.36 -9.08 29.03
N THR A 99 9.12 -9.35 30.10
CA THR A 99 8.71 -10.29 31.15
C THR A 99 7.37 -9.86 31.79
N PHE A 100 7.17 -8.56 31.90
CA PHE A 100 5.92 -7.95 32.35
C PHE A 100 5.36 -7.10 31.21
N PRO A 101 4.52 -7.68 30.33
CA PRO A 101 3.93 -6.98 29.20
C PRO A 101 2.95 -5.91 29.66
N ALA A 102 2.58 -5.00 28.76
CA ALA A 102 1.50 -4.06 29.02
C ALA A 102 0.16 -4.82 29.22
N PRO A 103 -0.69 -4.40 30.17
CA PRO A 103 -1.91 -5.11 30.49
C PRO A 103 -2.86 -5.16 29.28
N GLU A 104 -3.54 -6.29 29.12
CA GLU A 104 -4.64 -6.39 28.16
C GLU A 104 -5.84 -5.57 28.63
N PRO A 105 -6.59 -4.94 27.70
CA PRO A 105 -7.84 -4.28 28.05
C PRO A 105 -8.84 -5.31 28.55
N ARG A 106 -9.79 -4.86 29.37
CA ARG A 106 -10.86 -5.73 29.88
C ARG A 106 -11.67 -6.31 28.71
N GLN A 107 -12.04 -7.58 28.82
CA GLN A 107 -12.92 -8.21 27.83
C GLN A 107 -14.20 -7.37 27.66
N GLY A 108 -14.54 -7.05 26.41
CA GLY A 108 -15.63 -6.14 26.09
C GLY A 108 -15.24 -4.66 26.07
N ALA A 109 -13.98 -4.32 26.30
CA ALA A 109 -13.51 -2.94 26.07
C ALA A 109 -13.61 -2.56 24.59
N ARG A 110 -13.80 -1.26 24.33
CA ARG A 110 -13.94 -0.71 22.98
C ARG A 110 -12.75 -1.02 22.07
N GLU A 111 -11.59 -1.22 22.65
CA GLU A 111 -10.36 -1.60 21.97
C GLU A 111 -10.43 -3.00 21.30
N PHE A 112 -11.30 -3.88 21.79
CA PHE A 112 -11.59 -5.17 21.17
C PHE A 112 -12.66 -5.11 20.08
N ASP A 113 -13.32 -3.96 19.90
CA ASP A 113 -14.28 -3.80 18.82
C ASP A 113 -13.55 -3.69 17.47
N SER A 114 -13.92 -4.56 16.53
CA SER A 114 -13.36 -4.55 15.16
C SER A 114 -13.55 -3.22 14.42
N GLN A 115 -14.52 -2.41 14.84
CA GLN A 115 -14.78 -1.06 14.32
C GLN A 115 -13.96 0.02 15.02
N HIS A 116 -13.33 -0.29 16.15
CA HIS A 116 -12.54 0.71 16.86
C HIS A 116 -11.29 1.09 16.05
N GLY A 117 -11.12 2.38 15.82
CA GLY A 117 -9.94 2.90 15.15
C GLY A 117 -8.71 2.76 16.04
N LEU A 118 -7.56 2.46 15.46
CA LEU A 118 -6.25 2.63 16.09
C LEU A 118 -5.68 3.96 15.59
N PRO A 119 -5.87 5.08 16.34
CA PRO A 119 -5.59 6.42 15.83
C PRO A 119 -4.09 6.68 15.71
N CYS A 120 -3.71 7.54 14.80
CA CYS A 120 -2.33 8.02 14.67
C CYS A 120 -1.90 8.80 15.93
N ALA A 121 -0.65 8.64 16.36
CA ALA A 121 -0.13 9.39 17.50
C ALA A 121 -0.01 10.88 17.21
N LYS A 122 0.36 11.26 15.98
CA LYS A 122 0.49 12.65 15.55
C LYS A 122 -0.78 13.19 14.91
N VAL A 123 -0.95 14.52 14.93
CA VAL A 123 -1.99 15.26 14.21
C VAL A 123 -1.45 15.68 12.84
N MET A 124 -2.04 15.22 11.76
CA MET A 124 -1.65 15.57 10.39
C MET A 124 -1.95 17.05 10.13
N GLY A 125 -0.93 17.82 9.74
CA GLY A 125 -1.01 19.27 9.57
C GLY A 125 -0.95 20.09 10.86
N GLY A 126 -0.88 19.43 12.04
CA GLY A 126 -0.83 20.10 13.34
C GLY A 126 0.38 21.01 13.52
N PRO A 127 1.62 20.54 13.34
CA PRO A 127 2.83 21.36 13.51
C PRO A 127 2.84 22.64 12.66
N ARG A 128 2.26 22.60 11.45
CA ARG A 128 2.14 23.75 10.54
C ARG A 128 0.82 24.50 10.68
N ARG A 129 -0.01 24.18 11.68
CA ARG A 129 -1.28 24.85 11.98
C ARG A 129 -2.22 24.95 10.76
N ARG A 130 -2.28 23.88 9.93
CA ARG A 130 -3.20 23.85 8.79
C ARG A 130 -4.64 23.99 9.28
N ALA A 131 -5.44 24.81 8.62
CA ALA A 131 -6.81 25.11 9.05
C ALA A 131 -7.70 23.86 9.21
N LYS A 132 -7.42 22.82 8.43
CA LYS A 132 -8.13 21.53 8.47
C LYS A 132 -7.22 20.39 8.98
N ALA A 133 -6.29 20.68 9.90
CA ALA A 133 -5.50 19.67 10.56
C ALA A 133 -6.41 18.66 11.29
N PHE A 134 -6.02 17.37 11.29
CA PHE A 134 -6.83 16.31 11.91
C PHE A 134 -5.95 15.15 12.39
N ARG A 135 -6.46 14.39 13.37
CA ARG A 135 -5.85 13.14 13.79
C ARG A 135 -6.44 12.00 12.96
N PRO A 136 -5.65 11.27 12.14
CA PRO A 136 -6.13 10.08 11.44
C PRO A 136 -6.62 9.02 12.44
N GLN A 137 -7.80 8.43 12.18
CA GLN A 137 -8.41 7.45 13.08
C GLN A 137 -7.82 6.04 12.90
N SER A 138 -6.90 5.88 11.96
CA SER A 138 -6.28 4.60 11.64
C SER A 138 -4.80 4.77 11.31
N VAL A 139 -3.96 3.98 11.96
CA VAL A 139 -2.56 3.81 11.54
C VAL A 139 -2.42 2.97 10.27
N VAL A 140 -3.46 2.20 9.89
CA VAL A 140 -3.50 1.38 8.68
C VAL A 140 -4.44 2.01 7.67
N ASN A 141 -3.94 2.39 6.50
CA ASN A 141 -4.69 3.09 5.47
C ASN A 141 -4.47 2.48 4.08
N ILE A 142 -5.35 2.80 3.12
CA ILE A 142 -5.24 2.29 1.76
C ILE A 142 -4.24 3.13 0.97
N SER A 143 -3.25 2.45 0.39
CA SER A 143 -2.24 3.04 -0.50
C SER A 143 -2.84 3.51 -1.83
N ALA A 144 -2.09 4.35 -2.53
CA ALA A 144 -2.44 4.92 -3.82
C ALA A 144 -2.68 3.85 -4.91
N MET A 145 -3.93 3.63 -5.28
CA MET A 145 -4.35 2.73 -6.35
C MET A 145 -5.43 3.39 -7.19
N SER A 146 -5.10 3.81 -8.41
CA SER A 146 -6.00 4.60 -9.24
C SER A 146 -7.13 3.77 -9.87
N PHE A 147 -8.30 4.40 -10.04
CA PHE A 147 -9.33 3.91 -10.97
C PHE A 147 -8.76 3.86 -12.39
N GLY A 148 -8.93 2.73 -13.03
CA GLY A 148 -8.31 2.40 -14.32
C GLY A 148 -7.14 1.42 -14.17
N SER A 149 -6.31 1.51 -13.14
CA SER A 149 -5.42 0.41 -12.76
C SER A 149 -6.18 -0.70 -12.04
N LEU A 150 -7.05 -0.34 -11.10
CA LEU A 150 -8.08 -1.22 -10.55
C LEU A 150 -9.43 -0.99 -11.24
N SER A 151 -10.31 -1.97 -11.12
CA SER A 151 -11.69 -1.90 -11.59
C SER A 151 -12.55 -0.99 -10.71
N GLY A 152 -13.67 -0.49 -11.26
CA GLY A 152 -14.65 0.27 -10.49
C GLY A 152 -15.14 -0.47 -9.25
N PRO A 153 -15.63 -1.73 -9.36
CA PRO A 153 -16.05 -2.51 -8.19
C PRO A 153 -14.95 -2.71 -7.13
N ALA A 154 -13.68 -2.84 -7.53
CA ALA A 154 -12.57 -2.96 -6.58
C ALA A 154 -12.33 -1.66 -5.80
N ILE A 155 -12.33 -0.51 -6.49
CA ILE A 155 -12.20 0.81 -5.84
C ILE A 155 -13.40 1.06 -4.90
N GLU A 156 -14.60 0.74 -5.34
CA GLU A 156 -15.81 0.88 -4.51
C GLU A 156 -15.75 0.00 -3.26
N ALA A 157 -15.37 -1.29 -3.41
CA ALA A 157 -15.20 -2.20 -2.27
C ALA A 157 -14.20 -1.66 -1.24
N LEU A 158 -13.07 -1.14 -1.71
CA LEU A 158 -12.04 -0.55 -0.86
C LEU A 158 -12.54 0.74 -0.19
N ASN A 159 -13.25 1.62 -0.90
CA ASN A 159 -13.74 2.86 -0.33
C ASN A 159 -14.85 2.63 0.72
N ARG A 160 -15.80 1.74 0.44
CA ARG A 160 -16.81 1.29 1.43
C ARG A 160 -16.14 0.64 2.64
N GLY A 161 -15.16 -0.22 2.41
CA GLY A 161 -14.40 -0.87 3.48
C GLY A 161 -13.58 0.12 4.30
N ALA A 162 -13.03 1.17 3.67
CA ALA A 162 -12.36 2.26 4.36
C ALA A 162 -13.31 3.04 5.28
N ALA A 163 -14.54 3.29 4.82
CA ALA A 163 -15.58 3.89 5.67
C ALA A 163 -15.89 3.03 6.90
N LEU A 164 -16.08 1.71 6.70
CA LEU A 164 -16.34 0.76 7.78
C LEU A 164 -15.19 0.68 8.79
N ALA A 165 -13.94 0.73 8.32
CA ALA A 165 -12.75 0.64 9.15
C ALA A 165 -12.20 1.99 9.61
N SER A 166 -12.85 3.11 9.28
CA SER A 166 -12.36 4.47 9.57
C SER A 166 -10.92 4.73 9.07
N CYS A 167 -10.60 4.16 7.88
CA CYS A 167 -9.32 4.34 7.21
C CYS A 167 -9.37 5.50 6.22
N LEU A 168 -8.21 6.05 5.90
CA LEU A 168 -8.04 6.92 4.74
C LEU A 168 -7.87 6.08 3.47
N HIS A 169 -8.45 6.53 2.37
CA HIS A 169 -8.29 5.91 1.05
C HIS A 169 -7.54 6.87 0.12
N ASN A 170 -6.32 6.50 -0.27
CA ASN A 170 -5.56 7.26 -1.24
C ASN A 170 -6.04 6.94 -2.66
N THR A 171 -6.43 7.96 -3.41
CA THR A 171 -7.05 7.82 -4.74
C THR A 171 -6.12 7.31 -5.83
N GLY A 172 -4.80 7.39 -5.60
CA GLY A 172 -3.83 7.26 -6.68
C GLY A 172 -3.90 8.42 -7.67
N GLU A 173 -2.99 8.43 -8.63
CA GLU A 173 -2.77 9.54 -9.56
C GLU A 173 -3.81 9.70 -10.69
N GLY A 174 -4.89 8.92 -10.68
CA GLY A 174 -5.91 8.92 -11.74
C GLY A 174 -7.05 9.93 -11.58
N GLY A 175 -6.98 10.81 -10.59
CA GLY A 175 -8.08 11.68 -10.18
C GLY A 175 -9.10 10.95 -9.29
N ILE A 176 -10.08 11.70 -8.79
CA ILE A 176 -11.18 11.17 -7.96
C ILE A 176 -12.30 10.69 -8.89
N SER A 177 -12.64 9.41 -8.82
CA SER A 177 -13.77 8.82 -9.57
C SER A 177 -15.00 8.69 -8.69
N ARG A 178 -16.17 8.41 -9.31
CA ARG A 178 -17.40 8.09 -8.58
C ARG A 178 -17.24 6.89 -7.64
N HIS A 179 -16.34 5.95 -7.97
CA HIS A 179 -16.06 4.77 -7.17
C HIS A 179 -15.29 5.07 -5.87
N HIS A 180 -14.71 6.28 -5.72
CA HIS A 180 -14.11 6.76 -4.48
C HIS A 180 -15.12 7.46 -3.54
N GLN A 181 -16.42 7.51 -3.87
CA GLN A 181 -17.43 8.32 -3.19
C GLN A 181 -18.46 7.46 -2.46
N HIS A 182 -17.99 6.49 -1.66
CA HIS A 182 -18.83 5.55 -0.93
C HIS A 182 -18.61 5.62 0.61
N GLY A 183 -18.29 6.82 1.11
CA GLY A 183 -18.21 7.11 2.54
C GLY A 183 -16.80 7.12 3.13
N GLY A 184 -15.79 6.57 2.44
CA GLY A 184 -14.40 6.63 2.89
C GLY A 184 -13.78 8.02 2.70
N SER A 185 -13.07 8.50 3.73
CA SER A 185 -12.28 9.75 3.65
C SER A 185 -11.09 9.58 2.72
N LEU A 186 -10.79 10.62 1.91
CA LEU A 186 -9.80 10.53 0.86
C LEU A 186 -8.50 11.28 1.19
N ILE A 187 -7.38 10.67 0.78
CA ILE A 187 -6.15 11.39 0.43
C ILE A 187 -6.16 11.50 -1.09
N TRP A 188 -6.27 12.69 -1.62
CA TRP A 188 -6.22 12.89 -3.06
C TRP A 188 -4.78 12.99 -3.54
N GLN A 189 -4.35 12.04 -4.36
CA GLN A 189 -2.99 12.03 -4.91
C GLN A 189 -2.93 12.77 -6.24
N ILE A 190 -2.04 13.74 -6.30
CA ILE A 190 -1.74 14.55 -7.49
C ILE A 190 -0.44 14.00 -8.10
N GLY A 191 -0.56 13.38 -9.27
CA GLY A 191 0.58 12.91 -10.06
C GLY A 191 0.96 13.90 -11.16
N THR A 192 2.00 13.55 -11.92
CA THR A 192 2.58 14.37 -12.99
C THR A 192 1.65 14.63 -14.18
N GLY A 193 0.51 13.92 -14.27
CA GLY A 193 -0.53 14.17 -15.26
C GLY A 193 -1.63 15.11 -14.78
N TYR A 194 -1.60 15.58 -13.54
CA TYR A 194 -2.54 16.51 -12.90
C TYR A 194 -4.02 16.18 -13.11
N PHE A 195 -4.37 14.88 -13.19
CA PHE A 195 -5.76 14.47 -13.39
C PHE A 195 -6.67 14.93 -12.26
N GLY A 196 -7.70 15.71 -12.63
CA GLY A 196 -8.63 16.33 -11.70
C GLY A 196 -8.25 17.74 -11.26
N CYS A 197 -7.05 18.26 -11.63
CA CYS A 197 -6.59 19.62 -11.34
C CYS A 197 -5.73 20.20 -12.47
N ARG A 198 -6.18 20.08 -13.72
CA ARG A 198 -5.44 20.59 -14.87
C ARG A 198 -6.34 21.39 -15.83
N ASP A 199 -5.74 22.34 -16.52
CA ASP A 199 -6.38 23.11 -17.57
C ASP A 199 -6.57 22.29 -18.87
N GLU A 200 -7.16 22.90 -19.88
CA GLU A 200 -7.38 22.30 -21.22
C GLU A 200 -6.08 21.91 -21.95
N HIS A 201 -4.96 22.53 -21.56
CA HIS A 201 -3.63 22.24 -22.09
C HIS A 201 -2.87 21.19 -21.28
N GLY A 202 -3.50 20.62 -20.24
CA GLY A 202 -2.89 19.61 -19.37
C GLY A 202 -1.94 20.16 -18.31
N ARG A 203 -1.89 21.47 -18.09
CA ARG A 203 -1.05 22.13 -17.08
C ARG A 203 -1.79 22.19 -15.75
N PHE A 204 -1.05 22.23 -14.65
CA PHE A 204 -1.60 22.37 -13.30
C PHE A 204 -2.44 23.65 -13.18
N ASP A 205 -3.59 23.55 -12.54
CA ASP A 205 -4.54 24.62 -12.28
C ASP A 205 -5.01 24.59 -10.82
N LEU A 206 -4.59 25.59 -10.05
CA LEU A 206 -4.87 25.72 -8.62
C LEU A 206 -6.37 25.94 -8.34
N ALA A 207 -7.11 26.61 -9.22
CA ALA A 207 -8.55 26.79 -9.08
C ALA A 207 -9.29 25.46 -9.15
N GLN A 208 -8.86 24.56 -10.05
CA GLN A 208 -9.40 23.20 -10.15
C GLN A 208 -9.12 22.37 -8.89
N VAL A 209 -8.02 22.61 -8.18
CA VAL A 209 -7.76 21.96 -6.87
C VAL A 209 -8.83 22.36 -5.87
N THR A 210 -9.10 23.67 -5.75
CA THR A 210 -10.11 24.21 -4.83
C THR A 210 -11.49 23.63 -5.12
N ASP A 211 -11.90 23.64 -6.39
CA ASP A 211 -13.18 23.09 -6.85
C ASP A 211 -13.33 21.61 -6.57
N THR A 212 -12.28 20.84 -6.79
CA THR A 212 -12.29 19.39 -6.55
C THR A 212 -12.37 19.08 -5.06
N VAL A 213 -11.59 19.77 -4.23
CA VAL A 213 -11.65 19.63 -2.76
C VAL A 213 -13.01 20.01 -2.20
N ALA A 214 -13.67 21.05 -2.75
CA ALA A 214 -15.00 21.44 -2.31
C ALA A 214 -16.08 20.38 -2.59
N ARG A 215 -15.92 19.58 -3.64
CA ARG A 215 -16.91 18.57 -4.08
C ARG A 215 -16.71 17.18 -3.47
N HIS A 216 -15.57 16.89 -2.87
CA HIS A 216 -15.21 15.54 -2.43
C HIS A 216 -14.73 15.49 -0.96
N PRO A 217 -14.85 14.35 -0.26
CA PRO A 217 -14.45 14.19 1.14
C PRO A 217 -12.92 14.07 1.29
N VAL A 218 -12.19 15.02 0.71
CA VAL A 218 -10.72 15.06 0.77
C VAL A 218 -10.27 15.56 2.15
N LYS A 219 -9.40 14.83 2.80
CA LYS A 219 -8.79 15.16 4.10
C LYS A 219 -7.35 15.65 4.00
N ALA A 220 -6.62 15.20 2.97
CA ALA A 220 -5.25 15.61 2.70
C ALA A 220 -4.93 15.52 1.21
N LEU A 221 -3.91 16.26 0.76
CA LEU A 221 -3.36 16.20 -0.59
C LEU A 221 -1.99 15.53 -0.57
N GLU A 222 -1.72 14.63 -1.51
CA GLU A 222 -0.43 13.95 -1.64
C GLU A 222 0.16 14.21 -3.03
N ILE A 223 1.31 14.88 -3.11
CA ILE A 223 2.05 15.10 -4.36
C ILE A 223 2.92 13.86 -4.61
N LYS A 224 2.65 13.15 -5.70
CA LYS A 224 3.43 11.99 -6.08
C LYS A 224 4.64 12.37 -6.91
N ILE A 225 5.83 12.34 -6.30
CA ILE A 225 7.10 12.54 -6.98
C ILE A 225 7.52 11.25 -7.72
N SER A 226 7.47 10.10 -7.01
CA SER A 226 7.76 8.79 -7.59
C SER A 226 7.06 7.65 -6.84
N GLN A 227 7.28 6.41 -7.28
CA GLN A 227 6.77 5.20 -6.62
C GLN A 227 7.84 4.10 -6.64
N GLY A 228 7.84 3.22 -5.61
CA GLY A 228 8.85 2.19 -5.41
C GLY A 228 9.00 1.21 -6.56
N ALA A 229 7.90 0.78 -7.15
CA ALA A 229 7.92 -0.23 -8.22
C ALA A 229 8.45 0.26 -9.58
N LYS A 230 8.50 1.57 -9.83
CA LYS A 230 9.02 2.15 -11.08
C LYS A 230 9.50 3.60 -10.91
N PRO A 231 10.51 3.84 -10.09
CA PRO A 231 11.03 5.20 -9.90
C PRO A 231 11.59 5.79 -11.20
N GLY A 232 11.45 7.11 -11.37
CA GLY A 232 11.92 7.79 -12.58
C GLY A 232 11.12 7.51 -13.85
N LYS A 233 9.99 6.80 -13.75
CA LYS A 233 9.05 6.60 -14.86
C LYS A 233 7.69 7.17 -14.54
N GLY A 234 7.11 7.87 -15.51
CA GLY A 234 5.74 8.37 -15.41
C GLY A 234 4.68 7.26 -15.39
N GLY A 235 3.44 7.66 -15.24
CA GLY A 235 2.29 6.77 -15.30
C GLY A 235 2.07 6.20 -16.69
N LEU A 236 1.67 4.94 -16.76
CA LEU A 236 1.21 4.28 -17.99
C LEU A 236 -0.12 3.57 -17.72
N LEU A 237 -1.17 3.96 -18.42
CA LEU A 237 -2.40 3.19 -18.53
C LEU A 237 -2.55 2.74 -19.98
N PRO A 238 -2.48 1.42 -20.28
CA PRO A 238 -2.65 0.89 -21.63
C PRO A 238 -3.99 1.29 -22.25
N GLY A 239 -4.02 1.59 -23.55
CA GLY A 239 -5.23 2.03 -24.26
C GLY A 239 -6.41 1.06 -24.11
N ALA A 240 -6.15 -0.24 -24.10
CA ALA A 240 -7.17 -1.26 -23.88
C ALA A 240 -7.89 -1.15 -22.51
N LYS A 241 -7.33 -0.42 -21.54
CA LYS A 241 -7.96 -0.13 -20.25
C LYS A 241 -8.66 1.23 -20.21
N VAL A 242 -8.48 2.09 -21.21
CA VAL A 242 -9.08 3.43 -21.24
C VAL A 242 -10.50 3.35 -21.79
N THR A 243 -11.45 3.04 -20.92
CA THR A 243 -12.89 3.08 -21.20
C THR A 243 -13.41 4.51 -21.29
N GLU A 244 -14.66 4.70 -21.74
CA GLU A 244 -15.33 6.01 -21.78
C GLU A 244 -15.34 6.68 -20.39
N GLU A 245 -15.64 5.92 -19.35
CA GLU A 245 -15.65 6.42 -17.97
C GLU A 245 -14.26 6.89 -17.50
N ILE A 246 -13.22 6.11 -17.77
CA ILE A 246 -11.84 6.47 -17.42
C ILE A 246 -11.38 7.67 -18.25
N ALA A 247 -11.74 7.71 -19.51
CA ALA A 247 -11.44 8.83 -20.39
C ALA A 247 -12.08 10.12 -19.88
N ALA A 248 -13.35 10.08 -19.50
CA ALA A 248 -14.05 11.22 -18.89
C ALA A 248 -13.43 11.63 -17.55
N ASN A 249 -13.12 10.66 -16.66
CA ASN A 249 -12.52 10.94 -15.35
C ASN A 249 -11.13 11.58 -15.45
N ARG A 250 -10.37 11.26 -16.49
CA ARG A 250 -9.01 11.79 -16.69
C ARG A 250 -8.93 12.93 -17.72
N GLY A 251 -10.01 13.24 -18.44
CA GLY A 251 -10.00 14.19 -19.53
C GLY A 251 -9.05 13.79 -20.68
N ILE A 252 -9.11 12.52 -21.12
CA ILE A 252 -8.25 11.93 -22.16
C ILE A 252 -9.07 11.23 -23.25
N PRO A 253 -8.53 11.00 -24.46
CA PRO A 253 -9.23 10.27 -25.51
C PRO A 253 -9.46 8.80 -25.15
N VAL A 254 -10.67 8.27 -25.46
CA VAL A 254 -11.04 6.87 -25.27
C VAL A 254 -10.13 5.94 -26.08
N GLY A 255 -9.75 4.79 -25.51
CA GLY A 255 -8.99 3.76 -26.19
C GLY A 255 -7.53 4.08 -26.49
N LYS A 256 -7.06 5.29 -26.19
CA LYS A 256 -5.65 5.67 -26.34
C LYS A 256 -4.87 5.47 -25.04
N ALA A 257 -3.65 4.97 -25.16
CA ALA A 257 -2.75 4.83 -24.00
C ALA A 257 -2.52 6.20 -23.36
N CYS A 258 -2.62 6.24 -22.02
CA CYS A 258 -2.39 7.46 -21.25
C CYS A 258 -1.00 7.39 -20.62
N HIS A 259 -0.15 8.34 -21.01
CA HIS A 259 1.20 8.49 -20.46
C HIS A 259 1.27 9.77 -19.63
N SER A 260 1.77 9.66 -18.40
CA SER A 260 2.11 10.82 -17.60
C SER A 260 3.61 11.07 -17.69
N PRO A 261 4.09 12.33 -17.64
CA PRO A 261 5.51 12.65 -17.62
C PRO A 261 6.27 11.99 -16.44
N PRO A 262 7.58 11.83 -16.52
CA PRO A 262 8.38 11.28 -15.40
C PRO A 262 8.54 12.27 -14.23
N SER A 263 8.38 13.58 -14.48
CA SER A 263 8.51 14.67 -13.50
C SER A 263 7.34 15.64 -13.61
N HIS A 264 7.12 16.42 -12.56
CA HIS A 264 6.16 17.52 -12.57
C HIS A 264 6.64 18.67 -13.43
N SER A 265 5.70 19.37 -14.07
CA SER A 265 5.98 20.61 -14.81
C SER A 265 5.80 21.87 -13.97
N ALA A 266 5.13 21.76 -12.81
CA ALA A 266 4.85 22.88 -11.92
C ALA A 266 6.01 23.22 -10.98
N PHE A 267 7.00 22.34 -10.82
CA PHE A 267 8.20 22.56 -10.01
C PHE A 267 9.37 21.69 -10.51
N ARG A 268 10.61 22.11 -10.28
CA ARG A 268 11.84 21.48 -10.79
C ARG A 268 12.80 21.02 -9.70
N ASP A 269 12.67 21.58 -8.50
CA ASP A 269 13.53 21.31 -7.34
C ASP A 269 12.74 21.33 -6.02
N ALA A 270 13.44 21.16 -4.90
CA ALA A 270 12.82 21.12 -3.58
C ALA A 270 12.27 22.48 -3.13
N ASP A 271 12.84 23.58 -3.58
CA ASP A 271 12.40 24.93 -3.23
C ASP A 271 11.08 25.27 -3.92
N GLU A 272 11.01 25.08 -5.24
CA GLU A 272 9.76 25.23 -6.00
C GLU A 272 8.67 24.24 -5.53
N LEU A 273 9.05 23.03 -5.11
CA LEU A 273 8.12 22.06 -4.51
C LEU A 273 7.50 22.60 -3.23
N LEU A 274 8.26 23.24 -2.35
CA LEU A 274 7.73 23.82 -1.12
C LEU A 274 6.76 24.97 -1.41
N ASP A 275 7.03 25.84 -2.39
CA ASP A 275 6.07 26.84 -2.84
C ASP A 275 4.79 26.22 -3.37
N PHE A 276 4.90 25.16 -4.14
CA PHE A 276 3.76 24.40 -4.65
C PHE A 276 2.91 23.77 -3.53
N VAL A 277 3.56 23.23 -2.50
CA VAL A 277 2.89 22.69 -1.29
C VAL A 277 2.12 23.78 -0.56
N GLU A 278 2.76 24.92 -0.28
CA GLU A 278 2.12 26.01 0.48
C GLU A 278 0.97 26.62 -0.30
N ALA A 279 1.10 26.83 -1.61
CA ALA A 279 0.01 27.35 -2.44
C ALA A 279 -1.24 26.47 -2.36
N MET A 280 -1.09 25.14 -2.40
CA MET A 280 -2.22 24.22 -2.25
C MET A 280 -2.78 24.20 -0.83
N ALA A 281 -1.91 24.25 0.19
CA ALA A 281 -2.33 24.28 1.58
C ALA A 281 -3.10 25.58 1.92
N GLU A 282 -2.67 26.71 1.39
CA GLU A 282 -3.32 28.01 1.59
C GLU A 282 -4.75 28.02 1.04
N VAL A 283 -4.95 27.61 -0.22
CA VAL A 283 -6.28 27.68 -0.86
C VAL A 283 -7.25 26.62 -0.35
N THR A 284 -6.76 25.48 0.16
CA THR A 284 -7.62 24.36 0.62
C THR A 284 -7.77 24.29 2.12
N GLY A 285 -6.80 24.80 2.87
CA GLY A 285 -6.66 24.62 4.32
C GLY A 285 -6.28 23.19 4.72
N LEU A 286 -6.05 22.29 3.77
CA LEU A 286 -5.75 20.89 4.00
C LEU A 286 -4.26 20.66 4.26
N PRO A 287 -3.90 19.59 5.01
CA PRO A 287 -2.54 19.08 5.04
C PRO A 287 -2.09 18.63 3.64
N VAL A 288 -0.84 18.99 3.28
CA VAL A 288 -0.23 18.64 1.99
C VAL A 288 1.09 17.90 2.24
N GLY A 289 1.21 16.72 1.67
CA GLY A 289 2.42 15.91 1.77
C GLY A 289 2.93 15.44 0.42
N ILE A 290 4.02 14.68 0.47
CA ILE A 290 4.65 14.10 -0.71
C ILE A 290 4.75 12.58 -0.61
N LYS A 291 4.78 11.90 -1.76
CA LYS A 291 5.12 10.48 -1.86
C LYS A 291 6.29 10.29 -2.79
N SER A 292 7.32 9.56 -2.33
CA SER A 292 8.47 9.22 -3.15
C SER A 292 9.05 7.84 -2.82
N ALA A 293 9.65 7.22 -3.82
CA ALA A 293 10.66 6.18 -3.62
C ALA A 293 11.99 6.83 -3.19
N VAL A 294 12.88 6.04 -2.63
CA VAL A 294 14.20 6.51 -2.20
C VAL A 294 15.26 5.90 -3.10
N GLY A 295 16.07 6.78 -3.69
CA GLY A 295 17.27 6.45 -4.43
C GLY A 295 18.43 7.32 -3.93
N GLU A 296 18.48 8.55 -4.38
CA GLU A 296 19.46 9.53 -3.94
C GLU A 296 19.12 10.13 -2.57
N SER A 297 20.12 10.69 -1.88
CA SER A 297 19.96 11.38 -0.60
C SER A 297 19.91 12.90 -0.72
N ALA A 298 20.42 13.48 -1.82
CA ALA A 298 20.54 14.92 -1.99
C ALA A 298 19.19 15.64 -1.90
N PHE A 299 18.17 15.16 -2.60
CA PHE A 299 16.81 15.71 -2.53
C PHE A 299 16.28 15.80 -1.09
N TRP A 300 16.48 14.75 -0.28
CA TRP A 300 16.00 14.69 1.09
C TRP A 300 16.75 15.65 2.01
N ALA A 301 18.07 15.79 1.80
CA ALA A 301 18.88 16.75 2.54
C ALA A 301 18.49 18.20 2.20
N ASP A 302 18.30 18.51 0.92
CA ASP A 302 17.86 19.84 0.48
C ASP A 302 16.47 20.17 1.00
N LEU A 303 15.53 19.23 0.93
CA LEU A 303 14.17 19.41 1.46
C LEU A 303 14.20 19.69 2.97
N ALA A 304 14.94 18.89 3.74
CA ALA A 304 15.06 19.09 5.19
C ALA A 304 15.71 20.44 5.52
N ARG A 305 16.79 20.83 4.82
CA ARG A 305 17.43 22.13 4.98
C ARG A 305 16.48 23.29 4.72
N LEU A 306 15.76 23.27 3.59
CA LEU A 306 14.82 24.34 3.22
C LEU A 306 13.64 24.43 4.20
N MET A 307 13.19 23.31 4.74
CA MET A 307 12.13 23.28 5.75
C MET A 307 12.61 23.80 7.12
N ASN A 308 13.91 23.67 7.43
CA ASN A 308 14.48 24.16 8.68
C ASN A 308 14.82 25.65 8.60
N ASP A 309 15.15 26.16 7.42
CA ASP A 309 15.54 27.54 7.18
C ASP A 309 14.32 28.50 7.03
N GLY A 310 13.09 27.97 6.95
CA GLY A 310 11.91 28.77 6.69
C GLY A 310 10.60 28.19 7.25
N ASP A 311 9.48 28.90 6.97
CA ASP A 311 8.15 28.52 7.45
C ASP A 311 7.43 27.52 6.53
N ARG A 312 7.96 27.27 5.31
CA ARG A 312 7.39 26.33 4.34
C ARG A 312 7.73 24.89 4.68
N GLY A 313 6.84 23.95 4.34
CA GLY A 313 7.16 22.54 4.49
C GLY A 313 6.01 21.59 4.22
N VAL A 314 6.35 20.34 4.02
CA VAL A 314 5.38 19.25 3.87
C VAL A 314 4.83 18.83 5.23
N ASP A 315 3.53 18.51 5.27
CA ASP A 315 2.87 18.04 6.49
C ASP A 315 3.11 16.56 6.74
N PHE A 316 3.29 15.79 5.65
CA PHE A 316 3.62 14.37 5.74
C PHE A 316 4.47 13.89 4.56
N ILE A 317 5.20 12.81 4.78
CA ILE A 317 6.05 12.16 3.79
C ILE A 317 5.70 10.68 3.71
N THR A 318 5.25 10.23 2.54
CA THR A 318 5.04 8.81 2.24
C THR A 318 6.27 8.23 1.55
N ILE A 319 6.98 7.33 2.23
CA ILE A 319 8.11 6.59 1.66
C ILE A 319 7.59 5.27 1.05
N ASP A 320 7.81 5.13 -0.25
CA ASP A 320 7.39 3.95 -1.03
C ASP A 320 8.60 3.05 -1.34
N GLY A 321 8.70 1.92 -0.66
CA GLY A 321 9.80 0.97 -0.82
C GLY A 321 9.81 0.28 -2.19
N GLY A 322 10.99 -0.19 -2.61
CA GLY A 322 11.18 -0.95 -3.84
C GLY A 322 10.35 -2.24 -3.91
N GLU A 323 9.93 -2.77 -2.77
CA GLU A 323 8.99 -3.90 -2.68
C GLU A 323 7.58 -3.57 -3.17
N GLY A 324 7.27 -2.30 -3.44
CA GLY A 324 5.97 -1.86 -3.93
C GLY A 324 5.54 -2.58 -5.22
N GLY A 325 4.23 -2.62 -5.47
CA GLY A 325 3.66 -3.27 -6.65
C GLY A 325 3.12 -2.28 -7.67
N THR A 326 3.05 -2.72 -8.92
CA THR A 326 2.40 -1.99 -10.01
C THR A 326 1.93 -2.95 -11.09
N GLY A 327 0.93 -2.55 -11.87
CA GLY A 327 0.50 -3.28 -13.07
C GLY A 327 1.18 -2.81 -14.37
N ALA A 328 2.18 -1.93 -14.31
CA ALA A 328 2.73 -1.30 -15.51
C ALA A 328 4.19 -0.85 -15.34
N ALA A 329 5.08 -1.75 -14.92
CA ALA A 329 6.51 -1.49 -14.85
C ALA A 329 7.32 -2.52 -15.65
N PRO A 330 8.42 -2.11 -16.28
CA PRO A 330 9.45 -3.05 -16.71
C PRO A 330 10.06 -3.74 -15.48
N LEU A 331 10.31 -5.06 -15.57
CA LEU A 331 10.81 -5.87 -14.46
C LEU A 331 12.11 -5.29 -13.86
N VAL A 332 13.03 -4.83 -14.70
CA VAL A 332 14.31 -4.23 -14.26
C VAL A 332 14.10 -3.02 -13.33
N PHE A 333 13.03 -2.23 -13.50
CA PHE A 333 12.73 -1.11 -12.62
C PHE A 333 12.16 -1.57 -11.27
N SER A 334 11.33 -2.60 -11.29
CA SER A 334 10.78 -3.18 -10.06
C SER A 334 11.86 -3.86 -9.21
N ASP A 335 12.87 -4.44 -9.85
CA ASP A 335 13.85 -5.28 -9.15
C ASP A 335 15.13 -4.51 -8.73
N HIS A 336 15.46 -3.38 -9.39
CA HIS A 336 16.83 -2.83 -9.28
C HIS A 336 16.94 -1.33 -9.10
N VAL A 337 15.85 -0.55 -8.98
CA VAL A 337 15.98 0.93 -9.03
C VAL A 337 15.69 1.63 -7.72
N ALA A 338 14.67 1.22 -6.95
CA ALA A 338 14.39 1.82 -5.64
C ALA A 338 15.03 1.03 -4.51
N LEU A 339 15.41 1.72 -3.44
CA LEU A 339 15.83 1.05 -2.21
C LEU A 339 14.64 0.28 -1.58
N PRO A 340 14.90 -0.88 -0.97
CA PRO A 340 13.92 -1.54 -0.11
C PRO A 340 13.44 -0.62 1.02
N PHE A 341 12.17 -0.78 1.43
CA PHE A 341 11.51 0.12 2.37
C PHE A 341 12.34 0.43 3.61
N LYS A 342 12.76 -0.59 4.36
CA LYS A 342 13.50 -0.40 5.63
C LYS A 342 14.75 0.45 5.44
N LEU A 343 15.50 0.21 4.37
CA LEU A 343 16.72 0.94 4.08
C LEU A 343 16.44 2.36 3.59
N GLY A 344 15.48 2.53 2.68
CA GLY A 344 15.09 3.84 2.18
C GLY A 344 14.49 4.72 3.27
N PHE A 345 13.56 4.16 4.04
CA PHE A 345 12.91 4.86 5.14
C PHE A 345 13.92 5.32 6.21
N SER A 346 14.80 4.44 6.66
CA SER A 346 15.77 4.79 7.71
C SER A 346 16.69 5.93 7.29
N ARG A 347 17.09 6.00 6.02
CA ARG A 347 17.92 7.11 5.51
C ARG A 347 17.17 8.44 5.53
N VAL A 348 15.93 8.46 5.04
CA VAL A 348 15.11 9.68 5.04
C VAL A 348 14.79 10.11 6.45
N TYR A 349 14.32 9.20 7.31
CA TYR A 349 14.00 9.50 8.69
C TYR A 349 15.20 10.12 9.44
N ARG A 350 16.39 9.53 9.28
CA ARG A 350 17.62 10.07 9.87
C ARG A 350 17.93 11.49 9.40
N THR A 351 17.84 11.76 8.09
CA THR A 351 18.03 13.11 7.55
C THR A 351 17.12 14.13 8.24
N PHE A 352 15.85 13.80 8.43
CA PHE A 352 14.91 14.68 9.11
C PHE A 352 15.13 14.74 10.64
N ALA A 353 15.59 13.65 11.25
CA ALA A 353 15.89 13.60 12.67
C ALA A 353 17.16 14.40 13.00
N GLU A 354 18.20 14.30 12.19
CA GLU A 354 19.42 15.11 12.29
C GLU A 354 19.14 16.63 12.13
N ALA A 355 18.13 16.98 11.33
CA ALA A 355 17.65 18.35 11.18
C ALA A 355 16.64 18.78 12.27
N GLY A 356 16.25 17.91 13.21
CA GLY A 356 15.26 18.20 14.26
C GLY A 356 13.81 18.30 13.73
N LEU A 357 13.53 17.83 12.52
CA LEU A 357 12.24 17.95 11.85
C LEU A 357 11.34 16.71 11.96
N HIS A 358 11.85 15.59 12.47
CA HIS A 358 11.11 14.32 12.50
C HIS A 358 9.84 14.35 13.37
N GLU A 359 9.77 15.24 14.33
CA GLU A 359 8.56 15.46 15.14
C GLU A 359 7.53 16.35 14.43
N GLN A 360 7.97 17.20 13.49
CA GLN A 360 7.11 18.12 12.75
C GLN A 360 6.48 17.52 11.50
N VAL A 361 6.98 16.38 11.02
CA VAL A 361 6.51 15.68 9.84
C VAL A 361 5.87 14.36 10.24
N LEU A 362 4.72 14.04 9.64
CA LEU A 362 4.09 12.74 9.79
C LEU A 362 4.65 11.80 8.73
N PHE A 363 5.26 10.68 9.14
CA PHE A 363 5.84 9.71 8.23
C PHE A 363 4.87 8.56 7.94
N ILE A 364 4.72 8.24 6.66
CA ILE A 364 3.87 7.14 6.18
C ILE A 364 4.73 6.11 5.47
N GLY A 365 4.64 4.85 5.87
CA GLY A 365 5.32 3.74 5.22
C GLY A 365 4.44 3.08 4.15
N SER A 366 5.03 2.72 3.00
CA SER A 366 4.41 1.93 1.94
C SER A 366 5.43 0.95 1.35
N GLY A 367 5.04 -0.32 1.16
CA GLY A 367 5.93 -1.37 0.63
C GLY A 367 5.86 -2.69 1.40
N ARG A 368 4.83 -3.50 1.17
CA ARG A 368 4.57 -4.78 1.85
C ARG A 368 4.50 -4.67 3.38
N LEU A 369 3.83 -3.65 3.88
CA LEU A 369 3.72 -3.39 5.32
C LEU A 369 2.41 -3.92 5.94
N GLY A 370 1.54 -4.54 5.16
CA GLY A 370 0.23 -5.00 5.62
C GLY A 370 0.22 -6.36 6.33
N LEU A 371 1.34 -6.75 6.96
CA LEU A 371 1.47 -7.91 7.83
C LEU A 371 1.96 -7.46 9.21
N PRO A 372 1.54 -8.10 10.32
CA PRO A 372 1.72 -7.56 11.67
C PRO A 372 3.16 -7.17 12.03
N VAL A 373 4.13 -8.06 11.83
CA VAL A 373 5.54 -7.80 12.17
C VAL A 373 6.15 -6.71 11.29
N SER A 374 5.83 -6.70 9.99
CA SER A 374 6.31 -5.66 9.06
C SER A 374 5.74 -4.29 9.42
N ALA A 375 4.46 -4.24 9.78
CA ALA A 375 3.77 -3.02 10.21
C ALA A 375 4.36 -2.48 11.52
N LEU A 376 4.52 -3.34 12.55
CA LEU A 376 5.10 -2.92 13.83
C LEU A 376 6.55 -2.44 13.67
N THR A 377 7.36 -3.14 12.88
CA THR A 377 8.73 -2.72 12.59
C THR A 377 8.76 -1.33 11.95
N ALA A 378 7.86 -1.06 10.99
CA ALA A 378 7.75 0.25 10.37
C ALA A 378 7.37 1.33 11.40
N CYS A 379 6.42 1.04 12.31
CA CYS A 379 6.05 1.97 13.38
C CYS A 379 7.24 2.24 14.31
N ALA A 380 7.96 1.22 14.75
CA ALA A 380 9.13 1.38 15.60
C ALA A 380 10.28 2.15 14.91
N MET A 381 10.36 2.11 13.59
CA MET A 381 11.30 2.93 12.80
C MET A 381 10.87 4.40 12.68
N GLY A 382 9.67 4.77 13.13
CA GLY A 382 9.15 6.14 13.09
C GLY A 382 8.04 6.38 12.06
N CYS A 383 7.45 5.33 11.46
CA CYS A 383 6.22 5.49 10.71
C CYS A 383 5.05 5.77 11.65
N ASP A 384 4.39 6.88 11.45
CA ASP A 384 3.16 7.24 12.16
C ASP A 384 1.94 6.49 11.60
N MET A 385 2.00 6.14 10.31
CA MET A 385 0.99 5.35 9.60
C MET A 385 1.64 4.43 8.57
N ILE A 386 0.91 3.39 8.16
CA ILE A 386 1.25 2.52 7.04
C ILE A 386 0.16 2.52 5.98
N ASN A 387 0.57 2.41 4.74
CA ASN A 387 -0.32 2.28 3.59
C ASN A 387 -0.24 0.87 3.00
N VAL A 388 -1.39 0.19 2.88
CA VAL A 388 -1.53 -1.16 2.33
C VAL A 388 -2.13 -1.11 0.93
N ALA A 389 -1.56 -1.87 -0.01
CA ALA A 389 -2.02 -1.94 -1.40
C ALA A 389 -2.38 -3.37 -1.80
N ARG A 390 -1.38 -4.23 -2.00
CA ARG A 390 -1.61 -5.61 -2.46
C ARG A 390 -2.32 -6.44 -1.41
N GLU A 391 -2.04 -6.22 -0.15
CA GLU A 391 -2.74 -6.84 0.97
C GLU A 391 -4.23 -6.44 0.97
N ALA A 392 -4.53 -5.17 0.73
CA ALA A 392 -5.89 -4.69 0.54
C ALA A 392 -6.57 -5.34 -0.68
N MET A 393 -5.86 -5.51 -1.79
CA MET A 393 -6.38 -6.24 -2.94
C MET A 393 -6.63 -7.72 -2.63
N ILE A 394 -5.73 -8.38 -1.90
CA ILE A 394 -5.89 -9.79 -1.47
C ILE A 394 -7.13 -9.93 -0.59
N SER A 395 -7.36 -9.02 0.34
CA SER A 395 -8.53 -9.06 1.23
C SER A 395 -9.86 -9.01 0.48
N ILE A 396 -9.93 -8.30 -0.65
CA ILE A 396 -11.12 -8.20 -1.50
C ILE A 396 -11.19 -9.27 -2.61
N GLY A 397 -10.22 -10.21 -2.66
CA GLY A 397 -10.26 -11.37 -3.54
C GLY A 397 -9.17 -11.48 -4.59
N CYS A 398 -8.11 -10.68 -4.57
CA CYS A 398 -6.93 -10.91 -5.41
C CYS A 398 -6.25 -12.23 -5.01
N ILE A 399 -5.91 -13.05 -5.99
CA ILE A 399 -5.26 -14.35 -5.81
C ILE A 399 -3.76 -14.35 -6.19
N GLN A 400 -3.16 -13.16 -6.32
CA GLN A 400 -1.76 -13.02 -6.75
C GLN A 400 -1.45 -13.66 -8.12
N ALA A 401 -2.41 -13.63 -9.06
CA ALA A 401 -2.23 -14.22 -10.40
C ALA A 401 -1.19 -13.46 -11.25
N GLN A 402 -0.69 -12.31 -10.80
CA GLN A 402 0.32 -11.47 -11.45
C GLN A 402 0.01 -11.07 -12.91
N ARG A 403 -1.29 -11.04 -13.26
CA ARG A 403 -1.80 -10.68 -14.60
C ARG A 403 -2.34 -9.23 -14.67
N CYS A 404 -1.98 -8.38 -13.73
CA CYS A 404 -2.49 -7.00 -13.64
C CYS A 404 -2.16 -6.15 -14.87
N HIS A 405 -1.03 -6.42 -15.53
CA HIS A 405 -0.58 -5.71 -16.74
C HIS A 405 -1.35 -6.10 -18.00
N THR A 406 -1.98 -7.28 -18.03
CA THR A 406 -2.62 -7.83 -19.24
C THR A 406 -4.07 -7.38 -19.46
N GLY A 407 -4.73 -6.83 -18.41
CA GLY A 407 -6.17 -6.59 -18.43
C GLY A 407 -7.03 -7.86 -18.17
N HIS A 408 -6.41 -9.03 -17.99
CA HIS A 408 -7.08 -10.32 -17.78
C HIS A 408 -6.94 -10.81 -16.33
N CYS A 409 -7.17 -9.91 -15.35
CA CYS A 409 -7.22 -10.30 -13.94
C CYS A 409 -8.42 -11.24 -13.71
N PRO A 410 -8.19 -12.50 -13.29
CA PRO A 410 -9.25 -13.50 -13.20
C PRO A 410 -10.30 -13.22 -12.13
N THR A 411 -9.96 -12.39 -11.15
CA THR A 411 -10.83 -12.04 -10.00
C THR A 411 -11.52 -10.69 -10.13
N GLY A 412 -11.38 -10.00 -11.27
CA GLY A 412 -12.05 -8.72 -11.49
C GLY A 412 -11.38 -7.52 -10.82
N VAL A 413 -10.31 -7.70 -10.02
CA VAL A 413 -9.68 -6.61 -9.24
C VAL A 413 -8.93 -5.61 -10.13
N ALA A 414 -8.05 -6.08 -11.02
CA ALA A 414 -7.17 -5.21 -11.83
C ALA A 414 -7.45 -5.34 -13.34
N THR A 415 -8.70 -5.18 -13.74
CA THR A 415 -9.16 -5.28 -15.12
C THR A 415 -10.24 -4.25 -15.39
N GLN A 416 -10.46 -3.95 -16.69
CA GLN A 416 -11.61 -3.17 -17.17
C GLN A 416 -12.53 -4.03 -18.04
N ASN A 417 -12.34 -5.34 -18.07
CA ASN A 417 -13.21 -6.27 -18.78
C ASN A 417 -14.52 -6.47 -18.00
N PRO A 418 -15.71 -6.11 -18.56
CA PRO A 418 -16.99 -6.18 -17.84
C PRO A 418 -17.34 -7.59 -17.35
N TRP A 419 -16.98 -8.62 -18.14
CA TRP A 419 -17.20 -10.01 -17.77
C TRP A 419 -16.42 -10.42 -16.52
N LEU A 420 -15.15 -10.02 -16.42
CA LEU A 420 -14.32 -10.34 -15.25
C LEU A 420 -14.70 -9.49 -14.03
N MET A 421 -15.04 -8.22 -14.25
CA MET A 421 -15.45 -7.32 -13.17
C MET A 421 -16.71 -7.77 -12.45
N ARG A 422 -17.69 -8.38 -13.14
CA ARG A 422 -18.93 -8.84 -12.51
C ARG A 422 -18.72 -9.91 -11.43
N GLY A 423 -17.56 -10.57 -11.41
CA GLY A 423 -17.18 -11.54 -10.37
C GLY A 423 -16.81 -10.90 -9.03
N LEU A 424 -16.67 -9.57 -8.97
CA LEU A 424 -16.34 -8.82 -7.77
C LEU A 424 -17.54 -8.00 -7.32
N ASP A 425 -18.22 -8.46 -6.27
CA ASP A 425 -19.30 -7.72 -5.62
C ASP A 425 -18.71 -6.76 -4.59
N ALA A 426 -18.88 -5.46 -4.82
CA ALA A 426 -18.30 -4.44 -3.95
C ALA A 426 -18.91 -4.43 -2.53
N GLN A 427 -20.20 -4.79 -2.40
CA GLN A 427 -20.88 -4.83 -1.10
C GLN A 427 -20.39 -6.00 -0.25
N ASP A 428 -20.21 -7.19 -0.85
CA ASP A 428 -19.63 -8.38 -0.18
C ASP A 428 -18.15 -8.19 0.17
N LYS A 429 -17.40 -7.47 -0.67
CA LYS A 429 -15.95 -7.30 -0.46
C LYS A 429 -15.58 -6.18 0.49
N ALA A 430 -16.41 -5.18 0.67
CA ALA A 430 -16.14 -4.07 1.59
C ALA A 430 -15.96 -4.53 3.05
N PRO A 431 -16.83 -5.37 3.65
CA PRO A 431 -16.60 -5.92 4.98
C PRO A 431 -15.31 -6.74 5.08
N ARG A 432 -14.90 -7.43 4.00
CA ARG A 432 -13.65 -8.21 4.01
C ARG A 432 -12.42 -7.35 4.19
N PHE A 433 -12.36 -6.20 3.50
CA PHE A 433 -11.28 -5.25 3.73
C PHE A 433 -11.31 -4.70 5.16
N ALA A 434 -12.49 -4.32 5.67
CA ALA A 434 -12.63 -3.82 7.04
C ALA A 434 -12.19 -4.87 8.08
N ASN A 435 -12.58 -6.13 7.92
CA ASN A 435 -12.15 -7.24 8.79
C ASN A 435 -10.64 -7.46 8.76
N TYR A 436 -10.02 -7.39 7.57
CA TYR A 436 -8.57 -7.48 7.45
C TYR A 436 -7.87 -6.36 8.21
N VAL A 437 -8.34 -5.11 8.10
CA VAL A 437 -7.77 -3.98 8.83
C VAL A 437 -7.97 -4.14 10.34
N ALA A 438 -9.13 -4.61 10.78
CA ALA A 438 -9.40 -4.89 12.18
C ALA A 438 -8.47 -5.97 12.75
N ALA A 439 -8.26 -7.06 12.02
CA ALA A 439 -7.31 -8.11 12.41
C ALA A 439 -5.88 -7.58 12.49
N LEU A 440 -5.44 -6.79 11.51
CA LEU A 440 -4.10 -6.21 11.52
C LEU A 440 -3.90 -5.24 12.70
N ARG A 441 -4.90 -4.43 13.04
CA ARG A 441 -4.85 -3.55 14.22
C ARG A 441 -4.79 -4.35 15.53
N ALA A 442 -5.57 -5.41 15.64
CA ALA A 442 -5.56 -6.28 16.81
C ALA A 442 -4.19 -6.93 17.03
N GLU A 443 -3.58 -7.46 15.97
CA GLU A 443 -2.23 -8.03 16.03
C GLU A 443 -1.16 -6.97 16.34
N LEU A 444 -1.28 -5.76 15.79
CA LEU A 444 -0.38 -4.64 16.13
C LEU A 444 -0.46 -4.29 17.61
N LEU A 445 -1.65 -4.25 18.18
CA LEU A 445 -1.84 -4.00 19.61
C LEU A 445 -1.29 -5.14 20.47
N ALA A 446 -1.55 -6.39 20.08
CA ALA A 446 -1.03 -7.56 20.79
C ALA A 446 0.51 -7.58 20.82
N LEU A 447 1.15 -7.34 19.67
CA LEU A 447 2.61 -7.25 19.57
C LEU A 447 3.17 -6.05 20.36
N SER A 448 2.48 -4.89 20.29
CA SER A 448 2.89 -3.71 21.06
C SER A 448 2.86 -3.98 22.57
N ARG A 449 1.80 -4.65 23.05
CA ARG A 449 1.68 -5.04 24.47
C ARG A 449 2.72 -6.05 24.88
N ALA A 450 3.02 -7.03 24.05
CA ALA A 450 4.11 -7.97 24.29
C ALA A 450 5.44 -7.24 24.45
N ALA A 451 5.68 -6.16 23.70
CA ALA A 451 6.83 -5.27 23.82
C ALA A 451 6.70 -4.23 24.99
N GLY A 452 5.62 -4.27 25.77
CA GLY A 452 5.42 -3.39 26.93
C GLY A 452 4.78 -2.02 26.59
N SER A 453 4.20 -1.86 25.41
CA SER A 453 3.62 -0.61 24.93
C SER A 453 2.12 -0.76 24.63
N VAL A 454 1.33 0.30 24.83
CA VAL A 454 -0.12 0.31 24.58
C VAL A 454 -0.48 0.73 23.14
N HIS A 455 0.51 1.16 22.35
CA HIS A 455 0.30 1.63 20.98
C HIS A 455 1.54 1.35 20.12
N PRO A 456 1.42 0.96 18.82
CA PRO A 456 2.58 0.63 17.99
C PRO A 456 3.59 1.77 17.81
N ALA A 457 3.17 3.05 17.82
CA ALA A 457 4.07 4.19 17.75
C ALA A 457 4.92 4.39 19.03
N LEU A 458 4.63 3.67 20.12
CA LEU A 458 5.38 3.72 21.37
C LEU A 458 6.42 2.60 21.50
N VAL A 459 6.39 1.61 20.59
CA VAL A 459 7.37 0.53 20.56
C VAL A 459 8.73 1.09 20.13
N ASP A 460 9.77 0.74 20.88
CA ASP A 460 11.13 1.21 20.60
C ASP A 460 11.86 0.25 19.65
N LEU A 461 12.80 0.76 18.86
CA LEU A 461 13.68 -0.08 18.04
C LEU A 461 14.57 -1.02 18.87
N ASP A 462 14.79 -0.69 20.14
CA ASP A 462 15.49 -1.59 21.06
C ASP A 462 14.66 -2.84 21.42
N ASP A 463 13.34 -2.83 21.17
CA ASP A 463 12.48 -3.99 21.33
C ASP A 463 12.47 -4.91 20.09
N ILE A 464 13.21 -4.55 19.05
CA ILE A 464 13.30 -5.31 17.80
C ILE A 464 14.71 -5.79 17.55
N GLU A 465 14.85 -7.08 17.20
CA GLU A 465 16.10 -7.71 16.85
C GLU A 465 16.02 -8.31 15.45
N ILE A 466 17.11 -8.23 14.70
CA ILE A 466 17.23 -8.76 13.34
C ILE A 466 18.28 -9.84 13.34
N LEU A 467 17.85 -11.08 13.04
CA LEU A 467 18.73 -12.25 12.99
C LEU A 467 19.52 -12.28 11.68
N ASP A 468 20.75 -12.77 11.75
CA ASP A 468 21.65 -12.82 10.58
C ASP A 468 21.68 -14.19 9.86
N GLY A 469 20.96 -15.18 10.41
CA GLY A 469 20.97 -16.56 9.93
C GLY A 469 22.19 -17.37 10.36
N GLY A 470 23.02 -16.84 11.29
CA GLY A 470 24.20 -17.47 11.84
C GLY A 470 24.19 -17.57 13.36
N LEU A 471 23.02 -17.70 13.97
CA LEU A 471 22.82 -17.73 15.44
C LEU A 471 23.18 -16.41 16.15
N HIS A 472 23.25 -15.31 15.39
CA HIS A 472 23.47 -13.98 15.96
C HIS A 472 22.33 -13.04 15.57
N GLY A 473 22.04 -12.09 16.46
CA GLY A 473 21.10 -11.02 16.23
C GLY A 473 21.73 -9.66 16.48
N ARG A 474 21.19 -8.62 15.85
CA ARG A 474 21.57 -7.25 16.08
C ARG A 474 20.32 -6.43 16.39
N GLY A 475 20.38 -5.58 17.40
CA GLY A 475 19.32 -4.63 17.70
C GLY A 475 19.01 -3.74 16.50
N ALA A 476 17.73 -3.57 16.19
CA ALA A 476 17.30 -2.81 15.01
C ALA A 476 17.79 -1.35 15.04
N ARG A 477 17.89 -0.74 16.21
CA ARG A 477 18.50 0.60 16.38
C ARG A 477 19.92 0.66 15.81
N GLN A 478 20.74 -0.33 16.11
CA GLN A 478 22.12 -0.42 15.60
C GLN A 478 22.13 -0.66 14.09
N VAL A 479 21.28 -1.56 13.59
CA VAL A 479 21.20 -1.89 12.16
C VAL A 479 20.84 -0.68 11.32
N PHE A 480 19.91 0.16 11.78
CA PHE A 480 19.47 1.36 11.07
C PHE A 480 20.25 2.63 11.46
N SER A 481 21.21 2.51 12.38
CA SER A 481 22.04 3.64 12.87
C SER A 481 21.19 4.79 13.42
N TYR A 482 20.22 4.48 14.27
CA TYR A 482 19.37 5.47 14.93
C TYR A 482 19.98 5.87 16.28
N GLU A 483 19.84 7.15 16.63
CA GLU A 483 20.15 7.63 17.97
C GLU A 483 19.06 7.27 18.97
N ALA A 484 19.38 7.36 20.26
CA ALA A 484 18.43 7.09 21.34
C ALA A 484 17.24 8.06 21.26
N GLY A 485 16.03 7.53 21.31
CA GLY A 485 14.80 8.31 21.21
C GLY A 485 14.22 8.46 19.79
N TRP A 486 15.03 8.27 18.76
CA TRP A 486 14.52 8.28 17.38
C TRP A 486 13.58 7.10 17.12
N GLY A 487 12.64 7.29 16.22
CA GLY A 487 11.57 6.33 15.90
C GLY A 487 10.30 6.54 16.70
N ARG A 488 10.32 7.28 17.78
CA ARG A 488 9.15 7.58 18.61
C ARG A 488 8.66 9.02 18.40
N PRO A 489 7.34 9.30 18.53
CA PRO A 489 6.79 10.65 18.48
C PRO A 489 7.32 11.52 19.64
N ALA A 490 7.11 12.84 19.54
CA ALA A 490 7.37 13.80 20.61
C ALA A 490 6.70 13.39 21.93
N LEU A 491 7.24 13.86 23.05
CA LEU A 491 6.72 13.50 24.37
C LEU A 491 5.23 13.82 24.51
N ALA A 492 4.80 15.00 24.05
CA ALA A 492 3.40 15.40 24.11
C ALA A 492 2.47 14.47 23.31
N ASP A 493 2.88 14.05 22.10
CA ASP A 493 2.11 13.11 21.29
C ASP A 493 2.05 11.71 21.94
N ARG A 494 3.15 11.28 22.61
CA ARG A 494 3.18 10.01 23.35
C ARG A 494 2.23 10.02 24.54
N GLU A 495 2.20 11.08 25.31
CA GLU A 495 1.28 11.24 26.44
C GLU A 495 -0.18 11.28 25.97
N ASP A 496 -0.44 12.01 24.88
CA ASP A 496 -1.77 12.16 24.32
C ASP A 496 -2.32 10.84 23.77
N ILE A 497 -1.52 10.12 22.98
CA ILE A 497 -1.96 8.82 22.45
C ILE A 497 -2.14 7.79 23.57
N THR A 498 -1.30 7.80 24.61
CA THR A 498 -1.47 6.92 25.77
C THR A 498 -2.80 7.17 26.47
N LYS A 499 -3.17 8.44 26.74
CA LYS A 499 -4.48 8.80 27.31
C LYS A 499 -5.64 8.34 26.45
N ILE A 500 -5.53 8.49 25.11
CA ILE A 500 -6.56 8.04 24.17
C ILE A 500 -6.73 6.52 24.26
N MET A 501 -5.64 5.75 24.30
CA MET A 501 -5.69 4.30 24.38
C MET A 501 -6.22 3.81 25.74
N GLU A 502 -5.83 4.42 26.84
CA GLU A 502 -6.35 4.11 28.18
C GLU A 502 -7.85 4.40 28.28
N ALA A 503 -8.31 5.53 27.73
CA ALA A 503 -9.72 5.88 27.67
C ALA A 503 -10.52 4.85 26.85
N ALA A 504 -9.98 4.39 25.72
CA ALA A 504 -10.60 3.36 24.90
C ALA A 504 -10.68 2.00 25.62
N ALA A 505 -9.63 1.63 26.35
CA ALA A 505 -9.58 0.39 27.13
C ALA A 505 -10.58 0.37 28.31
N SER A 506 -10.97 1.54 28.83
CA SER A 506 -11.92 1.68 29.95
C SER A 506 -13.39 1.81 29.53
N GLN A 507 -13.68 2.13 28.27
CA GLN A 507 -15.06 2.31 27.78
C GLN A 507 -15.70 0.97 27.42
N SER A 508 -17.01 0.82 27.75
CA SER A 508 -17.82 -0.32 27.30
C SER A 508 -18.00 -0.32 25.78
N PRO A 509 -18.17 -1.49 25.14
CA PRO A 509 -18.31 -1.59 23.68
C PRO A 509 -19.50 -0.75 23.18
N ALA A 510 -19.33 -0.06 22.07
CA ALA A 510 -20.44 0.50 21.31
C ALA A 510 -21.29 -0.66 20.76
N SER A 511 -22.62 -0.46 20.69
CA SER A 511 -23.63 -1.46 20.23
C SER A 511 -23.23 -2.38 19.08
N PRO A 512 -23.85 -3.56 18.94
CA PRO A 512 -23.28 -4.74 18.30
C PRO A 512 -22.92 -4.53 16.84
N ALA A 513 -21.80 -5.16 16.50
CA ALA A 513 -21.23 -5.25 15.18
C ALA A 513 -22.19 -5.90 14.15
N VAL A 514 -21.98 -5.54 12.90
CA VAL A 514 -22.57 -6.19 11.73
C VAL A 514 -22.37 -7.72 11.81
N PRO A 515 -23.41 -8.53 11.59
CA PRO A 515 -23.28 -9.99 11.66
C PRO A 515 -22.26 -10.50 10.63
N PRO A 516 -21.57 -11.62 10.93
CA PRO A 516 -20.63 -12.22 10.01
C PRO A 516 -21.32 -12.55 8.68
N ALA A 517 -20.67 -12.15 7.58
CA ALA A 517 -21.10 -12.56 6.26
C ALA A 517 -20.93 -14.08 6.12
N HIS A 518 -22.03 -14.79 5.85
CA HIS A 518 -22.09 -16.23 5.61
C HIS A 518 -21.33 -16.64 4.36
#